data_687af0e2f2f62d8c9c3c719624c96f7e
#
_entry.id   687af0e2f2f62d8c9c3c719624c96f7e
#
_cell.length_a   1.000
_cell.length_b   1.000
_cell.length_c   1.000
_cell.angle_alpha   90.00
_cell.angle_beta   90.00
_cell.angle_gamma   90.00
#
_symmetry.space_group_name_H-M   'P 1'
#
loop_
_entity.id
_entity.type
_entity.pdbx_description
1 polymer ?
#
loop_
_entity_poly.entity_id
_entity_poly.type
_entity_poly.pdbx_seq_one_letter_code
_entity_poly.pdbx_strand_id
1 'polypeptide(L)'
;MRVRQLSTLLAVALSVACGDNSPTAVPIEQTTFAPALGVNLAQSIKAPSGLYYRDITPGTGAVLANGQRVGMRYVGSFANGAEFDSNAPPQPLFSFTLGSGEVIKGWDLGLVGMKVGGRRQLIIPPSLGYGRDDRGRIPGNSVLVFVVDAVSAQ
;
A
#
# COMPACT_ATOMS: atom_id res chain seq x y z
N MET A 1 11.68 36.15 -64.39
CA MET A 1 11.52 36.45 -62.97
C MET A 1 11.50 35.12 -62.24
N ARG A 2 12.64 34.74 -61.64
CA ARG A 2 12.80 33.41 -60.98
C ARG A 2 12.66 33.61 -59.48
N VAL A 3 11.62 33.03 -58.88
CA VAL A 3 11.40 33.04 -57.46
C VAL A 3 12.17 31.84 -56.84
N ARG A 4 13.18 32.14 -56.00
CA ARG A 4 13.92 31.14 -55.24
C ARG A 4 13.11 30.78 -53.99
N GLN A 5 12.70 29.55 -53.89
CA GLN A 5 12.16 28.99 -52.64
C GLN A 5 13.33 28.67 -51.70
N LEU A 6 13.34 29.31 -50.53
CA LEU A 6 14.21 28.93 -49.43
C LEU A 6 13.52 27.78 -48.65
N SER A 7 14.12 26.60 -48.75
CA SER A 7 13.74 25.47 -47.87
C SER A 7 14.43 25.65 -46.54
N THR A 8 13.64 25.97 -45.51
CA THR A 8 14.13 25.99 -44.12
C THR A 8 14.07 24.56 -43.58
N LEU A 9 15.23 23.94 -43.42
CA LEU A 9 15.35 22.67 -42.70
C LEU A 9 15.14 22.94 -41.22
N LEU A 10 14.04 22.47 -40.68
CA LEU A 10 13.78 22.41 -39.22
C LEU A 10 14.50 21.17 -38.65
N ALA A 11 15.62 21.39 -37.99
CA ALA A 11 16.32 20.33 -37.26
C ALA A 11 15.53 20.01 -35.98
N VAL A 12 14.83 18.90 -35.99
CA VAL A 12 14.23 18.32 -34.75
C VAL A 12 15.35 17.71 -33.95
N ALA A 13 15.77 18.38 -32.90
CA ALA A 13 16.65 17.80 -31.90
C ALA A 13 15.86 16.75 -31.10
N LEU A 14 16.10 15.46 -31.38
CA LEU A 14 15.67 14.36 -30.50
C LEU A 14 16.50 14.45 -29.21
N SER A 15 15.91 15.00 -28.16
CA SER A 15 16.42 14.83 -26.80
C SER A 15 16.16 13.38 -26.40
N VAL A 16 17.20 12.54 -26.44
CA VAL A 16 17.18 11.23 -25.81
C VAL A 16 17.15 11.51 -24.30
N ALA A 17 15.95 11.51 -23.72
CA ALA A 17 15.80 11.40 -22.28
C ALA A 17 16.35 10.01 -21.91
N CYS A 18 17.44 9.97 -21.14
CA CYS A 18 17.87 8.76 -20.43
C CYS A 18 16.69 8.30 -19.56
N GLY A 19 15.89 7.38 -20.07
CA GLY A 19 14.84 6.74 -19.30
C GLY A 19 15.50 5.93 -18.22
N ASP A 20 15.27 6.30 -16.98
CA ASP A 20 15.46 5.43 -15.83
C ASP A 20 14.59 4.19 -16.06
N ASN A 21 15.22 3.07 -16.40
CA ASN A 21 14.56 1.78 -16.67
C ASN A 21 14.14 1.07 -15.37
N SER A 22 14.06 1.78 -14.26
CA SER A 22 13.53 1.21 -13.03
C SER A 22 12.03 0.91 -13.23
N PRO A 23 11.56 -0.32 -12.96
CA PRO A 23 10.15 -0.63 -13.10
C PRO A 23 9.32 0.32 -12.24
N THR A 24 8.48 1.11 -12.90
CA THR A 24 7.59 2.05 -12.20
C THR A 24 6.56 1.25 -11.42
N ALA A 25 6.35 1.62 -10.16
CA ALA A 25 5.31 1.00 -9.34
C ALA A 25 3.94 1.14 -10.01
N VAL A 26 3.21 0.03 -10.13
CA VAL A 26 1.85 0.03 -10.67
C VAL A 26 0.91 0.70 -9.65
N PRO A 27 0.13 1.72 -10.06
CA PRO A 27 -0.87 2.32 -9.19
C PRO A 27 -1.89 1.29 -8.69
N ILE A 28 -2.41 1.47 -7.47
CA ILE A 28 -3.39 0.55 -6.89
C ILE A 28 -4.61 0.40 -7.80
N GLU A 29 -5.05 1.48 -8.44
CA GLU A 29 -6.21 1.51 -9.33
C GLU A 29 -6.00 0.70 -10.63
N GLN A 30 -4.76 0.43 -11.01
CA GLN A 30 -4.37 -0.36 -12.18
C GLN A 30 -3.90 -1.77 -11.80
N THR A 31 -3.87 -2.06 -10.50
CA THR A 31 -3.44 -3.36 -9.99
C THR A 31 -4.58 -4.37 -10.10
N THR A 32 -4.28 -5.53 -10.71
CA THR A 32 -5.22 -6.67 -10.69
C THR A 32 -5.08 -7.42 -9.39
N PHE A 33 -6.17 -7.53 -8.65
CA PHE A 33 -6.21 -8.27 -7.38
C PHE A 33 -6.85 -9.64 -7.55
N ALA A 34 -6.28 -10.66 -6.91
CA ALA A 34 -6.90 -11.98 -6.86
C ALA A 34 -8.28 -11.90 -6.18
N PRO A 35 -9.32 -12.55 -6.74
CA PRO A 35 -10.67 -12.49 -6.18
C PRO A 35 -10.78 -12.92 -4.72
N ALA A 36 -9.92 -13.87 -4.30
CA ALA A 36 -9.88 -14.37 -2.92
C ALA A 36 -9.53 -13.28 -1.88
N LEU A 37 -8.87 -12.19 -2.29
CA LEU A 37 -8.55 -11.07 -1.40
C LEU A 37 -9.77 -10.20 -1.08
N GLY A 38 -10.85 -10.31 -1.83
CA GLY A 38 -12.07 -9.52 -1.62
C GLY A 38 -11.83 -8.01 -1.70
N VAL A 39 -10.81 -7.54 -2.46
CA VAL A 39 -10.53 -6.12 -2.64
C VAL A 39 -11.66 -5.45 -3.41
N ASN A 40 -12.18 -4.37 -2.85
CA ASN A 40 -13.21 -3.55 -3.49
C ASN A 40 -12.84 -2.06 -3.31
N LEU A 41 -12.17 -1.49 -4.31
CA LEU A 41 -11.72 -0.10 -4.24
C LEU A 41 -12.88 0.89 -4.18
N ALA A 42 -14.02 0.57 -4.80
CA ALA A 42 -15.20 1.44 -4.79
C ALA A 42 -15.83 1.56 -3.39
N GLN A 43 -15.63 0.56 -2.53
CA GLN A 43 -16.08 0.55 -1.13
C GLN A 43 -14.95 0.93 -0.15
N SER A 44 -13.77 1.21 -0.65
CA SER A 44 -12.61 1.58 0.18
C SER A 44 -12.45 3.10 0.23
N ILE A 45 -11.96 3.59 1.35
CA ILE A 45 -11.60 4.99 1.53
C ILE A 45 -10.17 5.17 1.01
N LYS A 46 -9.97 6.09 0.06
CA LYS A 46 -8.66 6.51 -0.40
C LYS A 46 -8.14 7.64 0.48
N ALA A 47 -7.06 7.37 1.21
CA ALA A 47 -6.37 8.41 1.96
C ALA A 47 -5.52 9.30 1.03
N PRO A 48 -5.25 10.57 1.41
CA PRO A 48 -4.39 11.47 0.62
C PRO A 48 -2.97 10.91 0.37
N SER A 49 -2.51 10.00 1.23
CA SER A 49 -1.23 9.29 1.09
C SER A 49 -1.18 8.25 -0.03
N GLY A 50 -2.32 7.94 -0.67
CA GLY A 50 -2.46 6.87 -1.67
C GLY A 50 -2.80 5.50 -1.09
N LEU A 51 -2.88 5.39 0.24
CA LEU A 51 -3.38 4.19 0.93
C LEU A 51 -4.88 4.04 0.70
N TYR A 52 -5.35 2.80 0.50
CA TYR A 52 -6.76 2.45 0.56
C TYR A 52 -7.03 1.60 1.79
N TYR A 53 -8.16 1.86 2.46
CA TYR A 53 -8.60 1.03 3.58
C TYR A 53 -10.11 0.88 3.63
N ARG A 54 -10.57 -0.21 4.22
CA ARG A 54 -11.98 -0.52 4.40
C ARG A 54 -12.18 -1.33 5.67
N ASP A 55 -13.13 -0.93 6.52
CA ASP A 55 -13.56 -1.78 7.63
C ASP A 55 -14.45 -2.90 7.08
N ILE A 56 -13.93 -4.14 7.11
CA ILE A 56 -14.71 -5.34 6.77
C ILE A 56 -15.73 -5.58 7.85
N THR A 57 -15.30 -5.47 9.11
CA THR A 57 -16.15 -5.55 10.30
C THR A 57 -15.78 -4.38 11.21
N PRO A 58 -16.69 -3.44 11.45
CA PRO A 58 -16.43 -2.37 12.42
C PRO A 58 -16.27 -2.93 13.84
N GLY A 59 -15.25 -2.48 14.55
CA GLY A 59 -15.10 -2.78 15.97
C GLY A 59 -16.00 -1.92 16.86
N THR A 60 -16.21 -2.35 18.10
CA THR A 60 -17.00 -1.65 19.12
C THR A 60 -16.18 -1.17 20.32
N GLY A 61 -14.90 -1.58 20.39
CA GLY A 61 -14.00 -1.23 21.48
C GLY A 61 -13.32 0.15 21.33
N ALA A 62 -12.21 0.34 22.04
CA ALA A 62 -11.44 1.57 22.03
C ALA A 62 -10.97 1.94 20.63
N VAL A 63 -10.98 3.23 20.32
CA VAL A 63 -10.46 3.78 19.06
C VAL A 63 -8.94 3.80 19.10
N LEU A 64 -8.28 3.29 18.07
CA LEU A 64 -6.83 3.30 17.94
C LEU A 64 -6.33 4.71 17.62
N ALA A 65 -5.34 5.17 18.38
CA ALA A 65 -4.70 6.47 18.21
C ALA A 65 -3.17 6.34 18.27
N ASN A 66 -2.48 7.31 17.69
CA ASN A 66 -1.02 7.38 17.75
C ASN A 66 -0.53 7.40 19.20
N GLY A 67 0.58 6.71 19.45
CA GLY A 67 1.20 6.59 20.76
C GLY A 67 0.68 5.42 21.61
N GLN A 68 -0.43 4.79 21.21
CA GLN A 68 -0.95 3.62 21.93
C GLN A 68 -0.16 2.34 21.60
N ARG A 69 0.02 1.49 22.58
CA ARG A 69 0.47 0.11 22.38
C ARG A 69 -0.70 -0.73 21.88
N VAL A 70 -0.61 -1.23 20.66
CA VAL A 70 -1.70 -1.99 20.02
C VAL A 70 -1.28 -3.43 19.81
N GLY A 71 -2.24 -4.35 19.88
CA GLY A 71 -2.05 -5.78 19.62
C GLY A 71 -2.94 -6.25 18.47
N MET A 72 -2.32 -6.86 17.47
CA MET A 72 -2.95 -7.22 16.20
C MET A 72 -2.82 -8.71 15.87
N ARG A 73 -3.79 -9.21 15.10
CA ARG A 73 -3.67 -10.38 14.22
C ARG A 73 -3.74 -9.91 12.78
N TYR A 74 -3.06 -10.59 11.87
CA TYR A 74 -3.08 -10.17 10.47
C TYR A 74 -2.72 -11.29 9.50
N VAL A 75 -3.10 -11.06 8.25
CA VAL A 75 -2.59 -11.75 7.08
C VAL A 75 -2.13 -10.70 6.07
N GLY A 76 -0.91 -10.82 5.58
CA GLY A 76 -0.33 -10.00 4.53
C GLY A 76 -0.16 -10.80 3.24
N SER A 77 -0.71 -10.30 2.14
CA SER A 77 -0.70 -10.94 0.83
C SER A 77 -0.24 -10.00 -0.26
N PHE A 78 0.36 -10.54 -1.30
CA PHE A 78 0.57 -9.84 -2.57
C PHE A 78 -0.76 -9.69 -3.32
N ALA A 79 -0.78 -8.82 -4.34
CA ALA A 79 -1.97 -8.62 -5.18
C ALA A 79 -2.47 -9.90 -5.84
N ASN A 80 -1.59 -10.84 -6.15
CA ASN A 80 -1.94 -12.16 -6.73
C ASN A 80 -2.55 -13.14 -5.72
N GLY A 81 -2.71 -12.75 -4.46
CA GLY A 81 -3.28 -13.57 -3.38
C GLY A 81 -2.27 -14.43 -2.61
N ALA A 82 -1.02 -14.49 -3.03
CA ALA A 82 -0.01 -15.25 -2.30
C ALA A 82 0.31 -14.55 -0.96
N GLU A 83 0.18 -15.31 0.14
CA GLU A 83 0.54 -14.85 1.49
C GLU A 83 2.06 -14.74 1.62
N PHE A 84 2.53 -13.64 2.19
CA PHE A 84 3.95 -13.47 2.49
C PHE A 84 4.24 -13.41 3.99
N ASP A 85 3.24 -13.04 4.80
CA ASP A 85 3.38 -12.93 6.25
C ASP A 85 2.04 -13.03 6.95
N SER A 86 2.02 -13.58 8.18
CA SER A 86 0.82 -13.63 9.00
C SER A 86 1.13 -13.80 10.48
N ASN A 87 0.18 -13.39 11.33
CA ASN A 87 0.19 -13.65 12.75
C ASN A 87 -1.16 -14.21 13.18
N ALA A 88 -1.17 -15.48 13.58
CA ALA A 88 -2.35 -16.19 14.05
C ALA A 88 -2.04 -17.00 15.33
N PRO A 89 -3.07 -17.38 16.14
CA PRO A 89 -2.85 -18.28 17.25
C PRO A 89 -2.16 -19.59 16.81
N PRO A 90 -1.28 -20.18 17.63
CA PRO A 90 -0.99 -19.86 19.04
C PRO A 90 0.07 -18.77 19.24
N GLN A 91 0.57 -18.11 18.21
CA GLN A 91 1.57 -17.05 18.33
C GLN A 91 1.07 -15.92 19.27
N PRO A 92 1.97 -15.23 20.00
CA PRO A 92 1.63 -14.01 20.72
C PRO A 92 1.05 -12.96 19.76
N LEU A 93 0.27 -12.01 20.28
CA LEU A 93 -0.18 -10.86 19.47
C LEU A 93 1.02 -10.09 18.94
N PHE A 94 0.95 -9.70 17.68
CA PHE A 94 1.91 -8.75 17.12
C PHE A 94 1.62 -7.37 17.73
N SER A 95 2.51 -6.90 18.59
CA SER A 95 2.29 -5.68 19.36
C SER A 95 3.35 -4.63 19.06
N PHE A 96 2.91 -3.42 18.81
CA PHE A 96 3.77 -2.25 18.48
C PHE A 96 3.11 -0.96 18.96
N THR A 97 3.87 0.13 18.98
CA THR A 97 3.34 1.47 19.27
C THR A 97 2.89 2.13 17.98
N LEU A 98 1.60 2.42 17.84
CA LEU A 98 1.01 3.00 16.64
C LEU A 98 1.57 4.40 16.38
N GLY A 99 2.01 4.66 15.16
CA GLY A 99 2.56 5.95 14.73
C GLY A 99 4.00 6.20 15.12
N SER A 100 4.71 5.20 15.67
CA SER A 100 6.13 5.35 16.09
C SER A 100 7.15 4.96 15.02
N GLY A 101 6.71 4.42 13.87
CA GLY A 101 7.60 3.91 12.83
C GLY A 101 8.17 2.51 13.12
N GLU A 102 7.61 1.79 14.10
CA GLU A 102 7.96 0.39 14.37
C GLU A 102 7.48 -0.56 13.25
N VAL A 103 6.52 -0.11 12.44
CA VAL A 103 5.90 -0.84 11.34
C VAL A 103 5.97 -0.03 10.04
N ILE A 104 5.58 -0.63 8.92
CA ILE A 104 5.50 0.10 7.64
C ILE A 104 4.51 1.28 7.74
N LYS A 105 4.79 2.35 7.00
CA LYS A 105 4.01 3.59 7.04
C LYS A 105 2.51 3.38 6.77
N GLY A 106 2.19 2.42 5.88
CA GLY A 106 0.81 2.06 5.58
C GLY A 106 0.02 1.57 6.79
N TRP A 107 0.68 0.89 7.75
CA TRP A 107 0.06 0.49 9.01
C TRP A 107 -0.11 1.66 9.97
N ASP A 108 0.96 2.46 10.18
CA ASP A 108 0.89 3.63 11.06
C ASP A 108 -0.21 4.62 10.64
N LEU A 109 -0.43 4.77 9.32
CA LEU A 109 -1.48 5.65 8.79
C LEU A 109 -2.86 4.97 8.74
N GLY A 110 -2.89 3.69 8.34
CA GLY A 110 -4.12 2.98 8.01
C GLY A 110 -4.89 2.43 9.20
N LEU A 111 -4.23 2.26 10.35
CA LEU A 111 -4.86 1.70 11.56
C LEU A 111 -5.42 2.77 12.51
N VAL A 112 -5.01 4.02 12.37
CA VAL A 112 -5.59 5.13 13.15
C VAL A 112 -7.09 5.21 12.90
N GLY A 113 -7.86 5.40 13.98
CA GLY A 113 -9.32 5.47 13.92
C GLY A 113 -10.04 4.11 13.80
N MET A 114 -9.30 3.00 13.63
CA MET A 114 -9.88 1.66 13.75
C MET A 114 -10.29 1.41 15.21
N LYS A 115 -11.31 0.57 15.42
CA LYS A 115 -11.73 0.20 16.79
C LYS A 115 -11.32 -1.22 17.12
N VAL A 116 -10.95 -1.45 18.37
CA VAL A 116 -10.71 -2.79 18.91
C VAL A 116 -11.93 -3.69 18.67
N GLY A 117 -11.69 -4.95 18.31
CA GLY A 117 -12.70 -5.91 17.88
C GLY A 117 -13.09 -5.77 16.41
N GLY A 118 -12.51 -4.81 15.69
CA GLY A 118 -12.74 -4.61 14.25
C GLY A 118 -11.76 -5.39 13.38
N ARG A 119 -12.15 -5.57 12.12
CA ARG A 119 -11.34 -6.12 11.02
C ARG A 119 -11.26 -5.12 9.90
N ARG A 120 -10.05 -4.74 9.50
CA ARG A 120 -9.78 -3.75 8.44
C ARG A 120 -8.91 -4.35 7.35
N GLN A 121 -9.27 -4.08 6.10
CA GLN A 121 -8.40 -4.32 4.95
C GLN A 121 -7.60 -3.05 4.64
N LEU A 122 -6.30 -3.19 4.43
CA LEU A 122 -5.40 -2.15 3.97
C LEU A 122 -4.83 -2.54 2.61
N ILE A 123 -4.83 -1.63 1.65
CA ILE A 123 -4.16 -1.79 0.36
C ILE A 123 -3.09 -0.73 0.29
N ILE A 124 -1.85 -1.17 0.35
CA ILE A 124 -0.69 -0.32 0.64
C ILE A 124 0.17 -0.19 -0.61
N PRO A 125 0.37 1.04 -1.14
CA PRO A 125 1.28 1.24 -2.26
C PRO A 125 2.74 1.04 -1.81
N PRO A 126 3.66 0.74 -2.73
CA PRO A 126 5.07 0.50 -2.38
C PRO A 126 5.71 1.60 -1.55
N SER A 127 5.37 2.87 -1.79
CA SER A 127 5.91 4.03 -1.07
C SER A 127 5.55 4.09 0.41
N LEU A 128 4.50 3.38 0.82
CA LEU A 128 4.06 3.23 2.21
C LEU A 128 4.33 1.83 2.77
N GLY A 129 4.88 0.95 1.95
CA GLY A 129 5.30 -0.41 2.29
C GLY A 129 6.83 -0.54 2.32
N TYR A 130 7.35 -1.41 1.48
CA TYR A 130 8.78 -1.75 1.46
C TYR A 130 9.57 -1.02 0.35
N GLY A 131 8.92 -0.20 -0.48
CA GLY A 131 9.59 0.65 -1.47
C GLY A 131 9.94 -0.06 -2.78
N ARG A 132 11.00 0.41 -3.44
CA ARG A 132 11.43 -0.04 -4.76
C ARG A 132 12.33 -1.27 -4.74
N ASP A 133 13.02 -1.49 -3.63
CA ASP A 133 14.02 -2.53 -3.51
C ASP A 133 13.42 -3.82 -2.96
N ASP A 134 13.98 -4.95 -3.38
CA ASP A 134 13.60 -6.25 -2.85
C ASP A 134 13.92 -6.33 -1.35
N ARG A 135 12.98 -6.86 -0.58
CA ARG A 135 13.10 -7.09 0.87
C ARG A 135 12.83 -8.55 1.18
N GLY A 136 13.88 -9.37 1.07
CA GLY A 136 13.76 -10.81 1.26
C GLY A 136 12.80 -11.44 0.25
N ARG A 137 11.64 -11.92 0.73
CA ARG A 137 10.60 -12.50 -0.13
C ARG A 137 9.65 -11.47 -0.76
N ILE A 138 9.78 -10.19 -0.43
CA ILE A 138 8.90 -9.13 -0.94
C ILE A 138 9.63 -8.43 -2.09
N PRO A 139 9.18 -8.61 -3.35
CA PRO A 139 9.76 -7.90 -4.49
C PRO A 139 9.56 -6.39 -4.36
N GLY A 140 10.50 -5.64 -4.90
CA GLY A 140 10.36 -4.18 -4.99
C GLY A 140 9.12 -3.77 -5.77
N ASN A 141 8.59 -2.60 -5.47
CA ASN A 141 7.37 -2.06 -6.06
C ASN A 141 6.10 -2.90 -5.83
N SER A 142 6.07 -3.78 -4.83
CA SER A 142 4.89 -4.57 -4.50
C SER A 142 3.78 -3.73 -3.88
N VAL A 143 2.57 -3.83 -4.44
CA VAL A 143 1.33 -3.45 -3.75
C VAL A 143 0.99 -4.56 -2.76
N LEU A 144 0.74 -4.19 -1.51
CA LEU A 144 0.48 -5.13 -0.43
C LEU A 144 -0.95 -5.03 0.04
N VAL A 145 -1.57 -6.17 0.31
CA VAL A 145 -2.92 -6.27 0.88
C VAL A 145 -2.82 -6.91 2.26
N PHE A 146 -3.23 -6.18 3.29
CA PHE A 146 -3.33 -6.72 4.63
C PHE A 146 -4.79 -6.80 5.07
N VAL A 147 -5.13 -7.87 5.76
CA VAL A 147 -6.34 -7.96 6.58
C VAL A 147 -5.88 -8.00 8.03
N VAL A 148 -6.32 -7.03 8.82
CA VAL A 148 -5.85 -6.82 10.19
C VAL A 148 -7.03 -6.85 11.15
N ASP A 149 -6.90 -7.62 12.23
CA ASP A 149 -7.82 -7.65 13.37
C ASP A 149 -7.21 -6.87 14.54
N ALA A 150 -7.88 -5.84 15.01
CA ALA A 150 -7.48 -5.10 16.21
C ALA A 150 -7.96 -5.84 17.46
N VAL A 151 -7.02 -6.37 18.26
CA VAL A 151 -7.35 -7.18 19.43
C VAL A 151 -7.26 -6.39 20.73
N SER A 152 -6.26 -5.50 20.85
CA SER A 152 -6.08 -4.69 22.06
C SER A 152 -5.48 -3.32 21.74
N ALA A 153 -5.74 -2.34 22.63
CA ALA A 153 -5.09 -1.03 22.65
C ALA A 153 -4.93 -0.58 24.11
N GLN A 154 -3.76 -0.02 24.44
CA GLN A 154 -3.39 0.50 25.77
C GLN A 154 -2.68 1.85 25.65
#